data_2e7915e8d04864d5309eb59f613c1afc
#
_entry.id   2e7915e8d04864d5309eb59f613c1afc
#
_cell.length_a   1.000
_cell.length_b   1.000
_cell.length_c   1.000
_cell.angle_alpha   90.00
_cell.angle_beta   90.00
_cell.angle_gamma   90.00
#
_symmetry.space_group_name_H-M   'P 1'
#
loop_
_entity.id
_entity.type
_entity.pdbx_description
1 polymer ?
#
loop_
_entity_poly.entity_id
_entity_poly.type
_entity_poly.pdbx_seq_one_letter_code
_entity_poly.pdbx_strand_id
1 'polypeptide(L)'
;VREQRSLMRSLYKTMVVWGMPHSIKRLLSPQNTSLVPQFHLDFLRFDLITAYYQTLFGRENVLVLPYEAFPDNPHGFVQKILTHANCKATPAFAKLPWKRKLNKNQPLINIYFQRLKNILLATPFNYVGPLAQTETRIATSIKNSKKNGFPAFTHTWFEDDFNQIVSQAFRGEFSASNQRLELLTGLDLRQYGYGMAENYDNQ
;
A
#
# COMPACT_ATOMS: atom_id res chain seq x y z
N VAL A 1 2.59 6.26 9.05
CA VAL A 1 2.16 4.84 9.03
C VAL A 1 0.85 4.71 8.26
N ARG A 2 0.48 3.51 7.85
CA ARG A 2 -0.77 3.23 7.12
C ARG A 2 -1.26 1.82 7.45
N GLU A 3 -2.59 1.62 7.53
CA GLU A 3 -3.17 0.30 7.76
C GLU A 3 -2.63 -0.73 6.74
N GLN A 4 -2.19 -1.87 7.22
CA GLN A 4 -1.34 -2.81 6.47
C GLN A 4 -2.03 -3.37 5.22
N ARG A 5 -3.33 -3.73 5.28
CA ARG A 5 -4.07 -4.25 4.11
C ARG A 5 -4.25 -3.20 3.04
N SER A 6 -4.58 -1.98 3.46
CA SER A 6 -4.71 -0.80 2.60
C SER A 6 -3.38 -0.44 1.93
N LEU A 7 -2.28 -0.49 2.71
CA LEU A 7 -0.93 -0.26 2.19
C LEU A 7 -0.52 -1.35 1.21
N MET A 8 -0.73 -2.63 1.54
CA MET A 8 -0.40 -3.77 0.68
C MET A 8 -1.12 -3.66 -0.68
N ARG A 9 -2.40 -3.29 -0.65
CA ARG A 9 -3.18 -3.03 -1.88
C ARG A 9 -2.53 -1.94 -2.75
N SER A 10 -2.11 -0.86 -2.13
CA SER A 10 -1.45 0.26 -2.84
C SER A 10 -0.10 -0.15 -3.40
N LEU A 11 0.72 -0.84 -2.60
CA LEU A 11 2.03 -1.34 -3.00
C LEU A 11 1.92 -2.33 -4.16
N TYR A 12 1.04 -3.32 -4.07
CA TYR A 12 0.84 -4.30 -5.13
C TYR A 12 0.45 -3.63 -6.45
N LYS A 13 -0.50 -2.70 -6.43
CA LYS A 13 -0.87 -1.93 -7.62
C LYS A 13 0.32 -1.20 -8.22
N THR A 14 1.11 -0.55 -7.40
CA THR A 14 2.31 0.19 -7.83
C THR A 14 3.35 -0.75 -8.44
N MET A 15 3.65 -1.87 -7.78
CA MET A 15 4.63 -2.86 -8.28
C MET A 15 4.20 -3.42 -9.64
N VAL A 16 2.91 -3.75 -9.83
CA VAL A 16 2.41 -4.23 -11.12
C VAL A 16 2.48 -3.16 -12.20
N VAL A 17 2.18 -1.91 -11.88
CA VAL A 17 2.33 -0.78 -12.82
C VAL A 17 3.79 -0.61 -13.24
N TRP A 18 4.74 -0.83 -12.34
CA TRP A 18 6.18 -0.79 -12.62
C TRP A 18 6.71 -2.02 -13.37
N GLY A 19 5.86 -3.00 -13.62
CA GLY A 19 6.22 -4.15 -14.46
C GLY A 19 6.30 -5.49 -13.75
N MET A 20 5.93 -5.59 -12.45
CA MET A 20 5.94 -6.86 -11.71
C MET A 20 4.93 -7.86 -12.32
N PRO A 21 5.35 -9.10 -12.68
CA PRO A 21 4.48 -10.11 -13.27
C PRO A 21 3.80 -11.02 -12.24
N HIS A 22 4.21 -10.96 -10.96
CA HIS A 22 3.78 -11.91 -9.93
C HIS A 22 2.38 -11.61 -9.39
N SER A 23 1.64 -12.68 -9.01
CA SER A 23 0.36 -12.54 -8.32
C SER A 23 0.58 -12.11 -6.87
N ILE A 24 -0.45 -11.52 -6.24
CA ILE A 24 -0.42 -11.18 -4.82
C ILE A 24 -0.17 -12.41 -3.95
N LYS A 25 -0.78 -13.56 -4.27
CA LYS A 25 -0.57 -14.83 -3.56
C LYS A 25 0.92 -15.23 -3.59
N ARG A 26 1.57 -15.13 -4.75
CA ARG A 26 3.00 -15.46 -4.89
C ARG A 26 3.89 -14.47 -4.15
N LEU A 27 3.54 -13.18 -4.19
CA LEU A 27 4.30 -12.12 -3.52
C LEU A 27 4.27 -12.29 -1.98
N LEU A 28 3.14 -12.73 -1.42
CA LEU A 28 2.96 -12.97 0.02
C LEU A 28 3.33 -14.39 0.46
N SER A 29 3.79 -15.25 -0.46
CA SER A 29 4.23 -16.59 -0.10
C SER A 29 5.53 -16.56 0.71
N PRO A 30 5.66 -17.38 1.77
CA PRO A 30 6.93 -17.53 2.51
C PRO A 30 8.11 -17.95 1.62
N GLN A 31 7.84 -18.56 0.48
CA GLN A 31 8.85 -19.06 -0.49
C GLN A 31 9.24 -18.01 -1.54
N ASN A 32 8.96 -16.73 -1.30
CA ASN A 32 9.16 -15.66 -2.29
C ASN A 32 10.61 -15.15 -2.40
N THR A 33 11.58 -15.80 -1.74
CA THR A 33 12.99 -15.35 -1.64
C THR A 33 13.68 -15.15 -2.98
N SER A 34 13.22 -15.83 -4.03
CA SER A 34 13.74 -15.69 -5.40
C SER A 34 12.99 -14.67 -6.26
N LEU A 35 11.97 -14.01 -5.74
CA LEU A 35 11.18 -13.03 -6.51
C LEU A 35 11.89 -11.68 -6.60
N VAL A 36 11.71 -11.00 -7.74
CA VAL A 36 12.13 -9.61 -7.93
C VAL A 36 10.88 -8.81 -8.35
N PRO A 37 10.52 -7.75 -7.63
CA PRO A 37 11.10 -7.31 -6.36
C PRO A 37 10.75 -8.27 -5.22
N GLN A 38 11.66 -8.42 -4.26
CA GLN A 38 11.41 -9.17 -3.04
C GLN A 38 10.57 -8.33 -2.08
N PHE A 39 9.60 -8.95 -1.42
CA PHE A 39 8.75 -8.31 -0.41
C PHE A 39 8.72 -9.14 0.88
N HIS A 40 9.02 -8.49 1.98
CA HIS A 40 8.93 -9.08 3.32
C HIS A 40 7.84 -8.39 4.12
N LEU A 41 7.07 -9.16 4.89
CA LEU A 41 6.03 -8.62 5.77
C LEU A 41 6.59 -7.68 6.85
N ASP A 42 7.85 -7.85 7.23
CA ASP A 42 8.53 -6.98 8.20
C ASP A 42 8.56 -5.51 7.76
N PHE A 43 8.48 -5.21 6.46
CA PHE A 43 8.34 -3.83 5.98
C PHE A 43 7.05 -3.16 6.44
N LEU A 44 6.06 -3.94 6.89
CA LEU A 44 4.78 -3.44 7.40
C LEU A 44 4.74 -3.40 8.94
N ARG A 45 5.82 -3.78 9.63
CA ARG A 45 5.96 -3.69 11.08
C ARG A 45 6.47 -2.31 11.47
N PHE A 46 5.55 -1.37 11.57
CA PHE A 46 5.87 0.04 11.81
C PHE A 46 6.43 0.31 13.21
N ASP A 47 6.16 -0.56 14.19
CA ASP A 47 6.75 -0.48 15.53
C ASP A 47 8.27 -0.57 15.48
N LEU A 48 8.84 -1.43 14.62
CA LEU A 48 10.28 -1.60 14.50
C LEU A 48 10.97 -0.34 14.00
N ILE A 49 10.48 0.24 12.89
CA ILE A 49 11.06 1.46 12.34
C ILE A 49 10.83 2.67 13.26
N THR A 50 9.68 2.74 13.94
CA THR A 50 9.38 3.80 14.91
C THR A 50 10.34 3.73 16.09
N ALA A 51 10.50 2.54 16.71
CA ALA A 51 11.43 2.33 17.81
C ALA A 51 12.87 2.65 17.42
N TYR A 52 13.29 2.24 16.21
CA TYR A 52 14.61 2.54 15.69
C TYR A 52 14.87 4.07 15.60
N TYR A 53 13.93 4.82 15.00
CA TYR A 53 14.10 6.26 14.90
C TYR A 53 14.01 6.96 16.25
N GLN A 54 13.14 6.50 17.17
CA GLN A 54 13.07 7.04 18.52
C GLN A 54 14.36 6.79 19.30
N THR A 55 15.06 5.68 19.07
CA THR A 55 16.36 5.40 19.66
C THR A 55 17.45 6.33 19.11
N LEU A 56 17.41 6.65 17.83
CA LEU A 56 18.41 7.51 17.20
C LEU A 56 18.23 9.00 17.51
N PHE A 57 16.99 9.46 17.53
CA PHE A 57 16.69 10.90 17.52
C PHE A 57 16.00 11.39 18.80
N GLY A 58 15.60 10.49 19.69
CA GLY A 58 14.73 10.79 20.82
C GLY A 58 13.25 10.72 20.45
N ARG A 59 12.42 10.31 21.40
CA ARG A 59 10.98 10.10 21.19
C ARG A 59 10.25 11.37 20.75
N GLU A 60 10.64 12.50 21.33
CA GLU A 60 10.08 13.83 21.08
C GLU A 60 10.35 14.35 19.66
N ASN A 61 11.40 13.84 19.00
CA ASN A 61 11.80 14.24 17.67
C ASN A 61 11.24 13.32 16.56
N VAL A 62 10.43 12.31 16.91
CA VAL A 62 9.84 11.37 15.97
C VAL A 62 8.32 11.50 15.95
N LEU A 63 7.82 12.16 14.90
CA LEU A 63 6.37 12.29 14.67
C LEU A 63 5.84 11.10 13.86
N VAL A 64 4.89 10.37 14.42
CA VAL A 64 4.18 9.30 13.73
C VAL A 64 2.72 9.71 13.51
N LEU A 65 2.26 9.66 12.26
CA LEU A 65 0.89 10.01 11.88
C LEU A 65 0.25 8.86 11.07
N PRO A 66 -0.99 8.47 11.36
CA PRO A 66 -1.74 7.53 10.53
C PRO A 66 -2.19 8.24 9.25
N TYR A 67 -1.86 7.63 8.10
CA TYR A 67 -2.21 8.18 6.78
C TYR A 67 -3.73 8.34 6.60
N GLU A 68 -4.50 7.51 7.28
CA GLU A 68 -5.97 7.51 7.24
C GLU A 68 -6.55 8.84 7.73
N ALA A 69 -5.86 9.56 8.60
CA ALA A 69 -6.26 10.91 9.03
C ALA A 69 -6.04 11.99 7.95
N PHE A 70 -5.24 11.71 6.93
CA PHE A 70 -4.93 12.69 5.88
C PHE A 70 -6.13 13.01 4.97
N PRO A 71 -6.90 12.04 4.43
CA PRO A 71 -8.04 12.32 3.58
C PRO A 71 -9.14 13.14 4.25
N ASP A 72 -9.34 12.96 5.56
CA ASP A 72 -10.39 13.62 6.32
C ASP A 72 -10.04 15.07 6.63
N ASN A 73 -8.80 15.33 7.00
CA ASN A 73 -8.30 16.67 7.30
C ASN A 73 -6.85 16.87 6.78
N PRO A 74 -6.65 17.06 5.47
CA PRO A 74 -5.33 17.25 4.89
C PRO A 74 -4.58 18.46 5.45
N HIS A 75 -5.30 19.56 5.66
CA HIS A 75 -4.72 20.79 6.23
C HIS A 75 -4.20 20.55 7.65
N GLY A 76 -5.03 20.00 8.54
CA GLY A 76 -4.63 19.70 9.93
C GLY A 76 -3.51 18.66 10.00
N PHE A 77 -3.51 17.67 9.08
CA PHE A 77 -2.43 16.68 9.00
C PHE A 77 -1.08 17.34 8.70
N VAL A 78 -1.01 18.19 7.69
CA VAL A 78 0.24 18.90 7.33
C VAL A 78 0.59 19.95 8.40
N GLN A 79 -0.39 20.58 9.04
CA GLN A 79 -0.14 21.50 10.13
C GLN A 79 0.57 20.81 11.32
N LYS A 80 0.20 19.57 11.66
CA LYS A 80 0.91 18.77 12.68
C LYS A 80 2.38 18.56 12.30
N ILE A 81 2.68 18.29 11.03
CA ILE A 81 4.07 18.13 10.55
C ILE A 81 4.84 19.44 10.71
N LEU A 82 4.25 20.56 10.27
CA LEU A 82 4.90 21.87 10.36
C LEU A 82 5.16 22.27 11.82
N THR A 83 4.18 22.05 12.70
CA THR A 83 4.32 22.34 14.13
C THR A 83 5.44 21.50 14.74
N HIS A 84 5.49 20.20 14.47
CA HIS A 84 6.54 19.31 14.96
C HIS A 84 7.93 19.71 14.44
N ALA A 85 8.03 20.11 13.18
CA ALA A 85 9.26 20.59 12.57
C ALA A 85 9.63 22.03 12.98
N ASN A 86 8.85 22.66 13.87
CA ASN A 86 9.01 24.09 14.25
C ASN A 86 9.03 25.02 13.02
N CYS A 87 8.28 24.68 11.98
CA CYS A 87 8.16 25.46 10.75
C CYS A 87 6.88 26.28 10.75
N LYS A 88 6.98 27.54 10.36
CA LYS A 88 5.78 28.40 10.15
C LYS A 88 5.13 28.11 8.81
N ALA A 89 3.81 27.97 8.79
CA ALA A 89 3.05 27.90 7.58
C ALA A 89 3.19 29.22 6.78
N THR A 90 3.53 29.13 5.51
CA THR A 90 3.57 30.31 4.62
C THR A 90 2.16 30.68 4.15
N PRO A 91 1.89 31.93 3.70
CA PRO A 91 0.61 32.28 3.10
C PRO A 91 0.21 31.40 1.90
N ALA A 92 1.19 30.84 1.19
CA ALA A 92 0.97 29.88 0.10
C ALA A 92 0.35 28.57 0.59
N PHE A 93 0.61 28.15 1.83
CA PHE A 93 0.05 26.97 2.43
C PHE A 93 -1.50 26.96 2.43
N ALA A 94 -2.11 28.07 2.77
CA ALA A 94 -3.57 28.23 2.74
C ALA A 94 -4.17 28.12 1.32
N LYS A 95 -3.38 28.41 0.29
CA LYS A 95 -3.79 28.39 -1.13
C LYS A 95 -3.60 27.03 -1.80
N LEU A 96 -3.07 26.04 -1.11
CA LEU A 96 -2.88 24.69 -1.68
C LEU A 96 -4.22 24.04 -2.04
N PRO A 97 -4.28 23.27 -3.15
CA PRO A 97 -5.50 22.61 -3.59
C PRO A 97 -5.78 21.34 -2.77
N TRP A 98 -6.05 21.48 -1.48
CA TRP A 98 -6.22 20.38 -0.50
C TRP A 98 -7.19 19.26 -0.93
N LYS A 99 -8.23 19.61 -1.71
CA LYS A 99 -9.24 18.65 -2.18
C LYS A 99 -8.83 17.95 -3.49
N ARG A 100 -7.70 18.32 -4.10
CA ARG A 100 -7.30 17.75 -5.39
C ARG A 100 -6.71 16.35 -5.21
N LYS A 101 -7.43 15.34 -5.67
CA LYS A 101 -6.89 13.97 -5.77
C LYS A 101 -6.00 13.87 -7.00
N LEU A 102 -4.67 13.76 -6.80
CA LEU A 102 -3.69 13.65 -7.89
C LEU A 102 -3.67 12.23 -8.48
N ASN A 103 -3.78 11.21 -7.65
CA ASN A 103 -3.72 9.81 -8.07
C ASN A 103 -5.12 9.20 -8.04
N LYS A 104 -5.68 8.89 -9.22
CA LYS A 104 -6.92 8.12 -9.32
C LYS A 104 -6.63 6.67 -8.99
N ASN A 105 -7.36 6.13 -8.01
CA ASN A 105 -7.26 4.71 -7.66
C ASN A 105 -7.72 3.86 -8.85
N GLN A 106 -6.80 3.04 -9.41
CA GLN A 106 -7.15 2.13 -10.50
C GLN A 106 -7.88 0.91 -9.94
N PRO A 107 -8.98 0.46 -10.60
CA PRO A 107 -9.63 -0.80 -10.28
C PRO A 107 -8.66 -1.98 -10.34
N LEU A 108 -8.82 -2.97 -9.47
CA LEU A 108 -7.95 -4.16 -9.44
C LEU A 108 -7.99 -4.93 -10.75
N ILE A 109 -9.12 -4.98 -11.43
CA ILE A 109 -9.25 -5.63 -12.75
C ILE A 109 -8.22 -5.10 -13.75
N ASN A 110 -8.00 -3.77 -13.80
CA ASN A 110 -6.99 -3.18 -14.66
C ASN A 110 -5.56 -3.60 -14.27
N ILE A 111 -5.33 -3.81 -12.98
CA ILE A 111 -4.06 -4.29 -12.44
C ILE A 111 -3.83 -5.75 -12.84
N TYR A 112 -4.85 -6.60 -12.82
CA TYR A 112 -4.74 -7.98 -13.31
C TYR A 112 -4.38 -8.04 -14.80
N PHE A 113 -5.01 -7.20 -15.64
CA PHE A 113 -4.65 -7.11 -17.07
C PHE A 113 -3.24 -6.55 -17.27
N GLN A 114 -2.85 -5.54 -16.50
CA GLN A 114 -1.47 -5.03 -16.56
C GLN A 114 -0.47 -6.12 -16.18
N ARG A 115 -0.79 -6.94 -15.17
CA ARG A 115 0.05 -8.08 -14.76
C ARG A 115 0.18 -9.12 -15.88
N LEU A 116 -0.93 -9.48 -16.57
CA LEU A 116 -0.86 -10.38 -17.73
C LEU A 116 0.06 -9.83 -18.81
N LYS A 117 -0.05 -8.53 -19.09
CA LYS A 117 0.88 -7.86 -19.99
C LYS A 117 2.33 -8.00 -19.53
N ASN A 118 2.60 -7.82 -18.25
CA ASN A 118 3.95 -7.94 -17.68
C ASN A 118 4.51 -9.37 -17.73
N ILE A 119 3.65 -10.39 -17.76
CA ILE A 119 4.06 -11.78 -17.97
C ILE A 119 4.50 -12.02 -19.41
N LEU A 120 3.79 -11.42 -20.37
CA LEU A 120 3.99 -11.68 -21.80
C LEU A 120 5.10 -10.82 -22.41
N LEU A 121 5.26 -9.59 -21.93
CA LEU A 121 6.21 -8.63 -22.47
C LEU A 121 7.43 -8.48 -21.56
N ALA A 122 8.53 -8.01 -22.13
CA ALA A 122 9.70 -7.62 -21.32
C ALA A 122 9.37 -6.43 -20.42
N THR A 123 9.80 -6.49 -19.17
CA THR A 123 9.65 -5.43 -18.16
C THR A 123 10.91 -5.37 -17.31
N PRO A 124 11.10 -4.32 -16.49
CA PRO A 124 12.22 -4.27 -15.54
C PRO A 124 12.31 -5.46 -14.58
N PHE A 125 11.21 -6.20 -14.37
CA PHE A 125 11.14 -7.36 -13.49
C PHE A 125 10.90 -8.69 -14.23
N ASN A 126 10.83 -8.65 -15.56
CA ASN A 126 10.67 -9.81 -16.42
C ASN A 126 11.39 -9.58 -17.76
N TYR A 127 12.69 -9.85 -17.78
CA TYR A 127 13.52 -9.61 -18.96
C TYR A 127 13.25 -10.60 -20.11
N VAL A 128 12.62 -11.75 -19.83
CA VAL A 128 12.40 -12.85 -20.77
C VAL A 128 10.90 -13.08 -20.96
N GLY A 129 10.18 -12.04 -21.34
CA GLY A 129 8.76 -12.20 -21.73
C GLY A 129 8.66 -12.99 -23.03
N PRO A 130 7.73 -13.98 -23.16
CA PRO A 130 7.57 -14.79 -24.38
C PRO A 130 7.32 -13.97 -25.64
N LEU A 131 6.84 -12.75 -25.51
CA LEU A 131 6.52 -11.83 -26.60
C LEU A 131 7.37 -10.54 -26.56
N ALA A 132 8.54 -10.59 -25.94
CA ALA A 132 9.42 -9.42 -25.75
C ALA A 132 9.72 -8.66 -27.06
N GLN A 133 9.75 -9.35 -28.19
CA GLN A 133 10.04 -8.78 -29.53
C GLN A 133 8.80 -8.25 -30.26
N THR A 134 7.59 -8.43 -29.73
CA THR A 134 6.32 -8.10 -30.42
C THR A 134 5.59 -6.90 -29.78
N GLU A 135 6.29 -5.99 -29.13
CA GLU A 135 5.72 -4.96 -28.25
C GLU A 135 4.65 -4.05 -28.89
N THR A 136 4.76 -3.74 -30.18
CA THR A 136 3.98 -2.64 -30.78
C THR A 136 2.50 -3.00 -31.05
N ARG A 137 2.21 -4.22 -31.47
CA ARG A 137 0.85 -4.63 -31.90
C ARG A 137 -0.05 -5.04 -30.73
N ILE A 138 0.49 -5.79 -29.76
CA ILE A 138 -0.27 -6.29 -28.60
C ILE A 138 -0.59 -5.16 -27.62
N ALA A 139 0.35 -4.23 -27.39
CA ALA A 139 0.13 -3.07 -26.53
C ALA A 139 -1.03 -2.19 -27.04
N THR A 140 -1.14 -2.03 -28.36
CA THR A 140 -2.23 -1.25 -29.00
C THR A 140 -3.57 -1.96 -28.88
N SER A 141 -3.61 -3.29 -29.03
CA SER A 141 -4.85 -4.08 -28.93
C SER A 141 -5.41 -4.08 -27.50
N ILE A 142 -4.56 -4.23 -26.48
CA ILE A 142 -4.96 -4.17 -25.06
C ILE A 142 -5.42 -2.75 -24.67
N LYS A 143 -4.79 -1.71 -25.22
CA LYS A 143 -5.19 -0.32 -24.98
C LYS A 143 -6.60 -0.02 -25.53
N ASN A 144 -6.97 -0.64 -26.64
CA ASN A 144 -8.28 -0.48 -27.26
C ASN A 144 -9.37 -1.29 -26.52
N SER A 145 -9.06 -2.44 -25.92
CA SER A 145 -9.99 -3.22 -25.11
C SER A 145 -10.44 -2.49 -23.82
N LYS A 146 -9.65 -1.54 -23.31
CA LYS A 146 -10.04 -0.72 -22.14
C LYS A 146 -11.21 0.24 -22.39
N LYS A 147 -11.59 0.48 -23.65
CA LYS A 147 -12.74 1.35 -23.99
C LYS A 147 -14.10 0.69 -23.76
N ASN A 148 -14.15 -0.63 -23.82
CA ASN A 148 -15.39 -1.39 -23.58
C ASN A 148 -15.34 -1.86 -22.12
N GLY A 149 -16.00 -1.15 -21.21
CA GLY A 149 -15.99 -1.43 -19.77
C GLY A 149 -16.30 -2.90 -19.45
N PHE A 150 -15.62 -3.46 -18.44
CA PHE A 150 -15.90 -4.81 -17.96
C PHE A 150 -17.22 -4.85 -17.21
N PRO A 151 -17.96 -5.98 -17.23
CA PRO A 151 -19.16 -6.14 -16.42
C PRO A 151 -18.90 -5.88 -14.94
N ALA A 152 -19.85 -5.25 -14.23
CA ALA A 152 -19.67 -4.84 -12.84
C ALA A 152 -19.31 -6.01 -11.90
N PHE A 153 -19.86 -7.22 -12.14
CA PHE A 153 -19.58 -8.41 -11.32
C PHE A 153 -18.11 -8.85 -11.37
N THR A 154 -17.38 -8.57 -12.46
CA THR A 154 -15.95 -8.91 -12.54
C THR A 154 -15.11 -8.04 -11.60
N HIS A 155 -15.53 -6.80 -11.35
CA HIS A 155 -14.85 -5.91 -10.42
C HIS A 155 -14.93 -6.44 -8.97
N THR A 156 -16.11 -6.86 -8.53
CA THR A 156 -16.31 -7.40 -7.17
C THR A 156 -15.49 -8.66 -6.96
N TRP A 157 -15.52 -9.60 -7.91
CA TRP A 157 -14.77 -10.84 -7.80
C TRP A 157 -13.26 -10.62 -7.58
N PHE A 158 -12.63 -9.74 -8.37
CA PHE A 158 -11.20 -9.43 -8.22
C PHE A 158 -10.89 -8.71 -6.90
N GLU A 159 -11.82 -7.87 -6.42
CA GLU A 159 -11.67 -7.20 -5.13
C GLU A 159 -11.77 -8.19 -3.98
N ASP A 160 -12.72 -9.12 -4.04
CA ASP A 160 -12.96 -10.13 -3.01
C ASP A 160 -11.80 -11.14 -2.94
N ASP A 161 -11.34 -11.65 -4.09
CA ASP A 161 -10.17 -12.55 -4.17
C ASP A 161 -8.93 -11.91 -3.57
N PHE A 162 -8.64 -10.66 -3.95
CA PHE A 162 -7.50 -9.92 -3.40
C PHE A 162 -7.62 -9.74 -1.89
N ASN A 163 -8.78 -9.29 -1.42
CA ASN A 163 -9.03 -9.04 0.00
C ASN A 163 -8.94 -10.34 0.81
N GLN A 164 -9.46 -11.46 0.29
CA GLN A 164 -9.37 -12.76 0.92
C GLN A 164 -7.92 -13.21 1.08
N ILE A 165 -7.10 -13.14 0.01
CA ILE A 165 -5.69 -13.53 0.05
C ILE A 165 -4.92 -12.68 1.06
N VAL A 166 -5.09 -11.35 1.03
CA VAL A 166 -4.39 -10.45 1.94
C VAL A 166 -4.84 -10.64 3.38
N SER A 167 -6.15 -10.77 3.62
CA SER A 167 -6.70 -11.00 4.97
C SER A 167 -6.23 -12.32 5.56
N GLN A 168 -6.12 -13.37 4.76
CA GLN A 168 -5.60 -14.65 5.19
C GLN A 168 -4.11 -14.58 5.56
N ALA A 169 -3.30 -13.93 4.70
CA ALA A 169 -1.87 -13.77 4.94
C ALA A 169 -1.55 -12.88 6.16
N PHE A 170 -2.44 -11.91 6.45
CA PHE A 170 -2.24 -10.93 7.51
C PHE A 170 -2.97 -11.26 8.82
N ARG A 171 -3.65 -12.40 8.88
CA ARG A 171 -4.42 -12.80 10.08
C ARG A 171 -3.52 -12.90 11.31
N GLY A 172 -3.69 -11.98 12.26
CA GLY A 172 -2.92 -11.91 13.50
C GLY A 172 -1.45 -11.46 13.36
N GLU A 173 -0.93 -11.37 12.13
CA GLU A 173 0.49 -11.11 11.86
C GLU A 173 0.98 -9.77 12.43
N PHE A 174 0.14 -8.75 12.37
CA PHE A 174 0.53 -7.40 12.81
C PHE A 174 -0.06 -6.98 14.15
N SER A 175 -0.84 -7.82 14.82
CA SER A 175 -1.55 -7.46 16.04
C SER A 175 -0.62 -6.98 17.15
N ALA A 176 0.43 -7.76 17.45
CA ALA A 176 1.43 -7.41 18.45
C ALA A 176 2.29 -6.19 18.03
N SER A 177 2.60 -6.07 16.73
CA SER A 177 3.33 -4.94 16.18
C SER A 177 2.51 -3.64 16.31
N ASN A 178 1.23 -3.69 15.96
CA ASN A 178 0.33 -2.54 16.07
C ASN A 178 0.12 -2.11 17.54
N GLN A 179 -0.03 -3.07 18.46
CA GLN A 179 -0.13 -2.78 19.88
C GLN A 179 1.14 -2.11 20.42
N ARG A 180 2.32 -2.59 20.04
CA ARG A 180 3.59 -1.92 20.39
C ARG A 180 3.69 -0.53 19.78
N LEU A 181 3.21 -0.34 18.55
CA LEU A 181 3.19 0.97 17.90
C LEU A 181 2.29 1.96 18.66
N GLU A 182 1.12 1.52 19.16
CA GLU A 182 0.28 2.35 20.04
C GLU A 182 1.02 2.77 21.32
N LEU A 183 1.72 1.84 21.98
CA LEU A 183 2.50 2.14 23.17
C LEU A 183 3.65 3.13 22.90
N LEU A 184 4.33 3.00 21.77
CA LEU A 184 5.43 3.89 21.38
C LEU A 184 4.95 5.30 21.02
N THR A 185 3.75 5.45 20.50
CA THR A 185 3.29 6.70 19.88
C THR A 185 2.15 7.37 20.63
N GLY A 186 1.39 6.63 21.44
CA GLY A 186 0.16 7.10 22.08
C GLY A 186 -1.02 7.26 21.11
N LEU A 187 -0.91 6.72 19.87
CA LEU A 187 -1.98 6.76 18.88
C LEU A 187 -3.02 5.67 19.18
N ASP A 188 -4.29 5.97 18.99
CA ASP A 188 -5.35 4.97 18.90
C ASP A 188 -5.45 4.51 17.42
N LEU A 189 -4.82 3.35 17.13
CA LEU A 189 -4.79 2.81 15.78
C LEU A 189 -6.05 2.03 15.42
N ARG A 190 -6.83 1.61 16.42
CA ARG A 190 -8.10 0.86 16.22
C ARG A 190 -9.10 1.68 15.43
N GLN A 191 -9.22 2.97 15.70
CA GLN A 191 -10.11 3.89 14.98
C GLN A 191 -9.82 3.96 13.46
N TYR A 192 -8.59 3.59 13.05
CA TYR A 192 -8.15 3.58 11.65
C TYR A 192 -8.16 2.18 11.02
N GLY A 193 -8.72 1.18 11.72
CA GLY A 193 -8.90 -0.18 11.21
C GLY A 193 -7.65 -1.07 11.27
N TYR A 194 -6.63 -0.70 12.02
CA TYR A 194 -5.48 -1.57 12.27
C TYR A 194 -5.89 -2.79 13.10
N GLY A 195 -5.47 -3.98 12.69
CA GLY A 195 -5.72 -5.21 13.45
C GLY A 195 -4.93 -5.21 14.76
N MET A 196 -5.63 -5.40 15.88
CA MET A 196 -5.05 -5.50 17.23
C MET A 196 -5.15 -6.92 17.76
N ALA A 197 -4.28 -7.28 18.72
CA ALA A 197 -4.47 -8.48 19.50
C ALA A 197 -5.79 -8.33 20.30
N GLU A 198 -6.65 -9.32 20.19
CA GLU A 198 -7.79 -9.42 21.11
C GLU A 198 -7.21 -9.68 22.50
N ASN A 199 -7.62 -8.90 23.48
CA ASN A 199 -7.28 -9.19 24.87
C ASN A 199 -8.02 -10.49 25.24
N TYR A 200 -7.28 -11.58 25.30
CA TYR A 200 -7.77 -12.88 25.84
C TYR A 200 -7.90 -12.85 27.37
N ASP A 201 -7.96 -11.66 27.99
CA ASP A 201 -8.14 -11.51 29.43
C ASP A 201 -9.61 -11.35 29.80
N ASN A 202 -10.48 -12.30 29.36
CA ASN A 202 -11.80 -12.51 29.96
C ASN A 202 -12.34 -13.90 29.54
N GLN A 203 -11.77 -14.97 30.12
CA GLN A 203 -12.50 -16.19 30.47
C GLN A 203 -11.92 -16.81 31.72
#